data_31aac7e691ec278b1ec6cec2dafd4627
#
_entry.id   31aac7e691ec278b1ec6cec2dafd4627
#
_cell.length_a   1.000
_cell.length_b   1.000
_cell.length_c   1.000
_cell.angle_alpha   90.00
_cell.angle_beta   90.00
_cell.angle_gamma   90.00
#
_symmetry.space_group_name_H-M   'P 1'
#
loop_
_entity.id
_entity.type
_entity.pdbx_description
1 polymer ?
#
loop_
_entity_poly.entity_id
_entity_poly.type
_entity_poly.pdbx_seq_one_letter_code
_entity_poly.pdbx_strand_id
1 'polypeptide(L)'
;MTVITNIQDLKRIYERRVPRMFYDYTESGSWTEQTFRENSSDFEDIRLRQRVAVDMSGRSTASQMIGQDVTMPVALAPVGLTGMQHADGEIKAAKAAEAFGVPFTLSTMSINSIEDVAEATTKPFWFQLYTMKDEDYVSRLIQRAKDAGCSALVITLDLQILGQRHKDLKNGLSAPPKLTPKTIANLMTKWAWGIEMLGAKRREFGNIVGHVDTITDTRSLGTWTAEQFDPSLDWTKVEKLMEQWGGKVILKGILDAEDAKMAAKLGADAIVVSNHGGRQLDGALSSIRVLPEIMDAVGDDIEVHLDSGIRSGQDVLKALALGAKGTYIGRAFIYGLGAMGQQGVTTALEVIQKELDTTMALCGEQNVAALGRHNLLVPEDFGGRWQK
;
A
#
# COMPACT_ATOMS: atom_id res chain seq x y z
N MET A 1 11.38 -26.21 9.65
CA MET A 1 10.55 -25.06 9.20
C MET A 1 10.83 -23.89 10.12
N THR A 2 11.02 -22.69 9.60
CA THR A 2 11.10 -21.48 10.45
C THR A 2 9.71 -21.18 10.98
N VAL A 3 9.58 -21.04 12.29
CA VAL A 3 8.31 -20.61 12.90
C VAL A 3 8.15 -19.11 12.64
N ILE A 4 7.03 -18.71 12.05
CA ILE A 4 6.68 -17.31 11.78
C ILE A 4 5.75 -16.85 12.89
N THR A 5 6.15 -15.82 13.61
CA THR A 5 5.37 -15.26 14.73
C THR A 5 4.99 -13.80 14.52
N ASN A 6 5.72 -13.09 13.67
CA ASN A 6 5.54 -11.68 13.37
C ASN A 6 6.01 -11.33 11.95
N ILE A 7 5.71 -10.14 11.50
CA ILE A 7 6.08 -9.65 10.15
C ILE A 7 7.60 -9.57 9.96
N GLN A 8 8.37 -9.36 11.03
CA GLN A 8 9.83 -9.30 10.94
C GLN A 8 10.46 -10.65 10.59
N ASP A 9 9.84 -11.77 10.99
CA ASP A 9 10.30 -13.12 10.61
C ASP A 9 10.18 -13.33 9.08
N LEU A 10 9.07 -12.87 8.49
CA LEU A 10 8.87 -12.89 7.03
C LEU A 10 9.90 -12.01 6.32
N LYS A 11 10.19 -10.81 6.86
CA LYS A 11 11.21 -9.90 6.32
C LYS A 11 12.58 -10.56 6.24
N ARG A 12 13.00 -11.30 7.27
CA ARG A 12 14.29 -11.99 7.30
C ARG A 12 14.41 -13.07 6.21
N ILE A 13 13.32 -13.81 5.92
CA ILE A 13 13.28 -14.81 4.85
C ILE A 13 13.30 -14.10 3.49
N TYR A 14 12.50 -13.08 3.32
CA TYR A 14 12.42 -12.24 2.13
C TYR A 14 13.79 -11.68 1.72
N GLU A 15 14.54 -11.09 2.66
CA GLU A 15 15.88 -10.54 2.41
C GLU A 15 16.87 -11.60 1.88
N ARG A 16 16.77 -12.83 2.39
CA ARG A 16 17.64 -13.93 1.96
C ARG A 16 17.27 -14.45 0.58
N ARG A 17 15.99 -14.41 0.22
CA ARG A 17 15.44 -15.05 -0.99
C ARG A 17 15.48 -14.14 -2.22
N VAL A 18 15.09 -12.90 -2.09
CA VAL A 18 14.89 -11.97 -3.21
C VAL A 18 16.21 -11.24 -3.56
N PRO A 19 16.48 -10.95 -4.84
CA PRO A 19 17.63 -10.15 -5.23
C PRO A 19 17.68 -8.79 -4.53
N ARG A 20 18.89 -8.38 -4.16
CA ARG A 20 19.13 -7.16 -3.38
C ARG A 20 18.47 -5.91 -3.99
N MET A 21 18.50 -5.78 -5.32
CA MET A 21 17.90 -4.65 -6.00
C MET A 21 16.39 -4.54 -5.75
N PHE A 22 15.68 -5.67 -5.75
CA PHE A 22 14.23 -5.70 -5.50
C PHE A 22 13.89 -5.61 -4.01
N TYR A 23 14.72 -6.22 -3.16
CA TYR A 23 14.61 -6.05 -1.70
C TYR A 23 14.77 -4.57 -1.33
N ASP A 24 15.84 -3.91 -1.78
CA ASP A 24 16.10 -2.51 -1.48
C ASP A 24 15.04 -1.58 -2.10
N TYR A 25 14.47 -1.92 -3.27
CA TYR A 25 13.33 -1.21 -3.81
C TYR A 25 12.16 -1.14 -2.82
N THR A 26 11.86 -2.23 -2.14
CA THR A 26 10.83 -2.28 -1.10
C THR A 26 11.28 -1.58 0.19
N GLU A 27 12.53 -1.81 0.62
CA GLU A 27 13.14 -1.31 1.85
C GLU A 27 13.88 0.01 1.65
N SER A 28 13.35 0.91 0.83
CA SER A 28 13.89 2.26 0.64
C SER A 28 12.88 3.33 0.99
N GLY A 29 13.38 4.40 1.59
CA GLY A 29 12.77 5.71 1.66
C GLY A 29 13.47 6.68 0.70
N SER A 30 13.02 7.93 0.69
CA SER A 30 13.65 9.02 -0.03
C SER A 30 14.78 9.66 0.80
N TRP A 31 15.77 10.23 0.15
CA TRP A 31 16.92 10.98 0.72
C TRP A 31 17.53 10.33 1.97
N THR A 32 17.31 10.94 3.17
CA THR A 32 17.87 10.48 4.45
C THR A 32 17.06 9.35 5.09
N GLU A 33 15.88 9.03 4.54
CA GLU A 33 14.94 8.04 5.08
C GLU A 33 14.40 8.40 6.47
N GLN A 34 14.32 9.71 6.83
CA GLN A 34 13.76 10.13 8.10
C GLN A 34 12.29 9.75 8.21
N THR A 35 11.44 10.23 7.29
CA THR A 35 10.01 9.89 7.24
C THR A 35 9.77 8.38 7.17
N PHE A 36 10.63 7.64 6.44
CA PHE A 36 10.54 6.18 6.38
C PHE A 36 10.71 5.52 7.76
N ARG A 37 11.66 6.00 8.59
CA ARG A 37 11.86 5.47 9.95
C ARG A 37 10.74 5.91 10.88
N GLU A 38 10.36 7.20 10.85
CA GLU A 38 9.31 7.77 11.68
C GLU A 38 7.94 7.13 11.44
N ASN A 39 7.65 6.69 10.23
CA ASN A 39 6.42 5.95 9.93
C ASN A 39 6.21 4.72 10.82
N SER A 40 7.26 4.11 11.34
CA SER A 40 7.14 2.96 12.24
C SER A 40 7.39 3.35 13.69
N SER A 41 8.39 4.23 13.97
CA SER A 41 8.72 4.62 15.35
C SER A 41 7.62 5.42 16.02
N ASP A 42 6.89 6.26 15.29
CA ASP A 42 5.84 7.10 15.87
C ASP A 42 4.63 6.31 16.39
N PHE A 43 4.41 5.10 15.89
CA PHE A 43 3.44 4.20 16.51
C PHE A 43 3.85 3.80 17.94
N GLU A 44 5.15 3.79 18.27
CA GLU A 44 5.64 3.42 19.59
C GLU A 44 5.32 4.48 20.66
N ASP A 45 5.10 5.73 20.27
CA ASP A 45 4.69 6.82 21.17
C ASP A 45 3.26 6.63 21.67
N ILE A 46 2.42 5.93 20.92
CA ILE A 46 1.04 5.65 21.31
C ILE A 46 1.00 4.41 22.20
N ARG A 47 0.51 4.54 23.45
CA ARG A 47 0.35 3.42 24.38
C ARG A 47 -1.08 2.93 24.40
N LEU A 48 -1.24 1.63 24.62
CA LEU A 48 -2.54 0.96 24.72
C LEU A 48 -3.01 0.96 26.18
N ARG A 49 -4.30 1.17 26.39
CA ARG A 49 -4.92 1.08 27.71
C ARG A 49 -5.48 -0.32 27.93
N GLN A 50 -4.84 -1.09 28.81
CA GLN A 50 -5.30 -2.42 29.19
C GLN A 50 -6.59 -2.34 30.02
N ARG A 51 -7.53 -3.26 29.75
CA ARG A 51 -8.74 -3.47 30.56
C ARG A 51 -8.81 -4.93 30.99
N VAL A 52 -9.45 -5.17 32.11
CA VAL A 52 -9.61 -6.51 32.71
C VAL A 52 -11.05 -6.79 33.08
N ALA A 53 -11.41 -8.08 33.24
CA ALA A 53 -12.71 -8.54 33.63
C ALA A 53 -13.86 -8.08 32.69
N VAL A 54 -13.57 -8.00 31.39
CA VAL A 54 -14.55 -7.76 30.33
C VAL A 54 -14.77 -9.08 29.60
N ASP A 55 -16.02 -9.46 29.34
CA ASP A 55 -16.33 -10.66 28.56
C ASP A 55 -15.88 -10.46 27.10
N MET A 56 -15.01 -11.34 26.64
CA MET A 56 -14.44 -11.34 25.28
C MET A 56 -14.99 -12.47 24.40
N SER A 57 -16.03 -13.18 24.86
CA SER A 57 -16.73 -14.15 24.02
C SER A 57 -17.45 -13.43 22.86
N GLY A 58 -17.34 -14.00 21.65
CA GLY A 58 -18.01 -13.43 20.47
C GLY A 58 -17.32 -12.21 19.84
N ARG A 59 -16.06 -11.88 20.23
CA ARG A 59 -15.33 -10.79 19.60
C ARG A 59 -15.05 -11.04 18.12
N SER A 60 -14.95 -9.97 17.33
CA SER A 60 -14.76 -10.04 15.89
C SER A 60 -13.91 -8.87 15.37
N THR A 61 -13.03 -9.17 14.44
CA THR A 61 -12.26 -8.15 13.67
C THR A 61 -12.97 -7.72 12.40
N ALA A 62 -14.13 -8.31 12.06
CA ALA A 62 -14.88 -7.99 10.85
C ALA A 62 -15.35 -6.53 10.83
N SER A 63 -15.36 -5.93 9.65
CA SER A 63 -15.69 -4.53 9.41
C SER A 63 -16.16 -4.30 7.98
N GLN A 64 -16.27 -3.03 7.59
CA GLN A 64 -16.48 -2.60 6.21
C GLN A 64 -15.44 -1.57 5.81
N MET A 65 -15.06 -1.55 4.53
CA MET A 65 -14.23 -0.53 3.89
C MET A 65 -14.92 -0.09 2.60
N ILE A 66 -15.27 1.18 2.47
CA ILE A 66 -16.06 1.76 1.35
C ILE A 66 -17.29 0.92 0.96
N GLY A 67 -17.98 0.38 1.97
CA GLY A 67 -19.17 -0.46 1.79
C GLY A 67 -18.90 -1.91 1.40
N GLN A 68 -17.63 -2.38 1.37
CA GLN A 68 -17.24 -3.77 1.16
C GLN A 68 -17.02 -4.44 2.51
N ASP A 69 -17.68 -5.59 2.75
CA ASP A 69 -17.43 -6.42 3.94
C ASP A 69 -16.03 -6.98 3.92
N VAL A 70 -15.34 -6.89 5.06
CA VAL A 70 -13.96 -7.35 5.24
C VAL A 70 -13.80 -8.13 6.55
N THR A 71 -12.91 -9.12 6.55
CA THR A 71 -12.60 -9.92 7.77
C THR A 71 -11.82 -9.14 8.82
N MET A 72 -11.12 -8.11 8.39
CA MET A 72 -10.47 -7.08 9.22
C MET A 72 -10.30 -5.80 8.36
N PRO A 73 -10.27 -4.60 8.94
CA PRO A 73 -10.15 -3.34 8.20
C PRO A 73 -8.70 -3.09 7.72
N VAL A 74 -8.19 -4.02 6.90
CA VAL A 74 -6.85 -3.98 6.31
C VAL A 74 -6.95 -4.32 4.82
N ALA A 75 -6.42 -3.45 3.95
CA ALA A 75 -6.28 -3.71 2.52
C ALA A 75 -4.80 -3.93 2.16
N LEU A 76 -4.54 -4.70 1.10
CA LEU A 76 -3.23 -4.77 0.48
C LEU A 76 -3.01 -3.50 -0.37
N ALA A 77 -2.01 -2.70 0.02
CA ALA A 77 -1.67 -1.45 -0.66
C ALA A 77 -1.20 -1.68 -2.11
N PRO A 78 -1.37 -0.70 -3.00
CA PRO A 78 -0.78 -0.78 -4.33
C PRO A 78 0.75 -0.71 -4.24
N VAL A 79 1.43 -1.73 -4.76
CA VAL A 79 2.90 -1.78 -4.81
C VAL A 79 3.33 -2.11 -6.22
N GLY A 80 4.18 -1.26 -6.80
CA GLY A 80 4.80 -1.52 -8.10
C GLY A 80 5.82 -2.65 -8.03
N LEU A 81 6.10 -3.31 -9.15
CA LEU A 81 7.09 -4.39 -9.26
C LEU A 81 6.85 -5.58 -8.29
N THR A 82 5.61 -5.81 -7.88
CA THR A 82 5.26 -6.93 -6.98
C THR A 82 5.59 -8.28 -7.63
N GLY A 83 5.39 -8.44 -8.94
CA GLY A 83 5.78 -9.63 -9.70
C GLY A 83 7.28 -9.86 -9.79
N MET A 84 8.13 -8.87 -9.46
CA MET A 84 9.57 -9.05 -9.35
C MET A 84 10.01 -9.51 -7.95
N GLN A 85 9.14 -9.42 -6.95
CA GLN A 85 9.39 -9.93 -5.61
C GLN A 85 9.19 -11.46 -5.55
N HIS A 86 8.25 -11.95 -6.35
CA HIS A 86 7.95 -13.36 -6.54
C HIS A 86 7.24 -13.53 -7.90
N ALA A 87 7.51 -14.61 -8.62
CA ALA A 87 6.82 -14.89 -9.89
C ALA A 87 5.30 -14.80 -9.71
N ASP A 88 4.62 -14.08 -10.63
CA ASP A 88 3.18 -13.81 -10.59
C ASP A 88 2.70 -13.20 -9.25
N GLY A 89 3.51 -12.27 -8.73
CA GLY A 89 3.34 -11.73 -7.38
C GLY A 89 2.00 -11.04 -7.15
N GLU A 90 1.54 -10.22 -8.10
CA GLU A 90 0.25 -9.54 -8.01
C GLU A 90 -0.91 -10.54 -8.01
N ILE A 91 -0.86 -11.56 -8.87
CA ILE A 91 -1.87 -12.64 -8.91
C ILE A 91 -1.91 -13.40 -7.58
N LYS A 92 -0.73 -13.75 -7.04
CA LYS A 92 -0.63 -14.47 -5.75
C LYS A 92 -1.13 -13.62 -4.57
N ALA A 93 -0.82 -12.32 -4.58
CA ALA A 93 -1.32 -11.40 -3.56
C ALA A 93 -2.83 -11.21 -3.65
N ALA A 94 -3.38 -11.03 -4.85
CA ALA A 94 -4.81 -10.90 -5.08
C ALA A 94 -5.58 -12.16 -4.61
N LYS A 95 -5.11 -13.37 -4.98
CA LYS A 95 -5.71 -14.64 -4.52
C LYS A 95 -5.66 -14.81 -3.01
N ALA A 96 -4.55 -14.43 -2.37
CA ALA A 96 -4.44 -14.49 -0.91
C ALA A 96 -5.43 -13.53 -0.24
N ALA A 97 -5.53 -12.29 -0.74
CA ALA A 97 -6.46 -11.29 -0.23
C ALA A 97 -7.93 -11.71 -0.42
N GLU A 98 -8.29 -12.22 -1.61
CA GLU A 98 -9.62 -12.74 -1.93
C GLU A 98 -10.03 -13.87 -0.99
N ALA A 99 -9.14 -14.85 -0.81
CA ALA A 99 -9.39 -16.01 0.05
C ALA A 99 -9.49 -15.62 1.53
N PHE A 100 -8.72 -14.61 1.96
CA PHE A 100 -8.73 -14.09 3.31
C PHE A 100 -9.94 -13.18 3.58
N GLY A 101 -10.49 -12.55 2.57
CA GLY A 101 -11.62 -11.62 2.67
C GLY A 101 -11.20 -10.17 2.99
N VAL A 102 -10.10 -9.70 2.38
CA VAL A 102 -9.64 -8.31 2.46
C VAL A 102 -9.43 -7.74 1.06
N PRO A 103 -9.50 -6.41 0.86
CA PRO A 103 -9.27 -5.81 -0.45
C PRO A 103 -7.82 -5.95 -0.92
N PHE A 104 -7.64 -6.17 -2.22
CA PHE A 104 -6.36 -6.05 -2.91
C PHE A 104 -6.39 -4.84 -3.84
N THR A 105 -5.32 -4.06 -3.86
CA THR A 105 -5.18 -2.92 -4.78
C THR A 105 -4.05 -3.19 -5.77
N LEU A 106 -4.39 -3.31 -7.05
CA LEU A 106 -3.43 -3.48 -8.13
C LEU A 106 -2.83 -2.12 -8.52
N SER A 107 -1.50 -2.03 -8.61
CA SER A 107 -0.81 -0.81 -9.05
C SER A 107 -0.80 -0.64 -10.57
N THR A 108 -0.87 0.58 -11.08
CA THR A 108 -0.52 0.90 -12.49
C THR A 108 0.85 0.32 -12.87
N MET A 109 1.80 0.34 -11.94
CA MET A 109 3.17 -0.11 -12.14
C MET A 109 3.38 -1.59 -11.78
N SER A 110 2.35 -2.42 -11.98
CA SER A 110 2.41 -3.86 -11.75
C SER A 110 3.06 -4.62 -12.90
N ILE A 111 3.63 -5.78 -12.61
CA ILE A 111 4.14 -6.72 -13.61
C ILE A 111 2.99 -7.49 -14.25
N ASN A 112 2.07 -8.05 -13.45
CA ASN A 112 0.86 -8.62 -14.00
C ASN A 112 -0.13 -7.51 -14.39
N SER A 113 -0.83 -7.66 -15.50
CA SER A 113 -1.80 -6.67 -15.98
C SER A 113 -3.11 -6.73 -15.19
N ILE A 114 -3.99 -5.75 -15.42
CA ILE A 114 -5.35 -5.72 -14.89
C ILE A 114 -6.08 -7.02 -15.26
N GLU A 115 -5.99 -7.43 -16.52
CA GLU A 115 -6.63 -8.61 -17.07
C GLU A 115 -6.07 -9.91 -16.45
N ASP A 116 -4.73 -9.99 -16.26
CA ASP A 116 -4.11 -11.17 -15.64
C ASP A 116 -4.63 -11.43 -14.22
N VAL A 117 -4.86 -10.34 -13.46
CA VAL A 117 -5.41 -10.44 -12.10
C VAL A 117 -6.89 -10.78 -12.16
N ALA A 118 -7.67 -10.14 -13.05
CA ALA A 118 -9.09 -10.41 -13.23
C ALA A 118 -9.37 -11.86 -13.64
N GLU A 119 -8.57 -12.43 -14.56
CA GLU A 119 -8.67 -13.85 -14.95
C GLU A 119 -8.36 -14.81 -13.79
N ALA A 120 -7.55 -14.37 -12.83
CA ALA A 120 -7.05 -15.21 -11.76
C ALA A 120 -7.89 -15.15 -10.47
N THR A 121 -8.79 -14.18 -10.34
CA THR A 121 -9.65 -13.94 -9.17
C THR A 121 -11.12 -14.02 -9.54
N THR A 122 -11.99 -14.24 -8.56
CA THR A 122 -13.44 -14.30 -8.74
C THR A 122 -14.16 -13.10 -8.15
N LYS A 123 -13.53 -12.41 -7.20
CA LYS A 123 -14.06 -11.20 -6.58
C LYS A 123 -13.41 -9.94 -7.16
N PRO A 124 -14.14 -8.82 -7.21
CA PRO A 124 -13.58 -7.54 -7.61
C PRO A 124 -12.37 -7.13 -6.74
N PHE A 125 -11.42 -6.47 -7.35
CA PHE A 125 -10.29 -5.82 -6.66
C PHE A 125 -10.28 -4.32 -6.97
N TRP A 126 -9.43 -3.55 -6.28
CA TRP A 126 -9.26 -2.12 -6.52
C TRP A 126 -8.11 -1.88 -7.48
N PHE A 127 -8.24 -0.87 -8.33
CA PHE A 127 -7.17 -0.48 -9.25
C PHE A 127 -6.60 0.88 -8.85
N GLN A 128 -5.28 0.95 -8.68
CA GLN A 128 -4.59 2.21 -8.37
C GLN A 128 -4.07 2.84 -9.66
N LEU A 129 -4.46 4.10 -9.85
CA LEU A 129 -4.10 4.94 -10.99
C LEU A 129 -3.03 5.96 -10.61
N TYR A 130 -1.94 5.98 -11.36
CA TYR A 130 -1.08 7.16 -11.47
C TYR A 130 -1.53 8.01 -12.65
N THR A 131 -1.60 9.31 -12.44
CA THR A 131 -1.86 10.25 -13.51
C THR A 131 -0.60 10.44 -14.38
N MET A 132 -0.77 10.36 -15.67
CA MET A 132 0.30 10.48 -16.64
C MET A 132 -0.03 11.58 -17.64
N LYS A 133 1.00 12.13 -18.30
CA LYS A 133 0.83 13.18 -19.32
C LYS A 133 0.02 12.72 -20.52
N ASP A 134 0.10 11.42 -20.87
CA ASP A 134 -0.73 10.80 -21.90
C ASP A 134 -2.14 10.55 -21.34
N GLU A 135 -3.03 11.53 -21.50
CA GLU A 135 -4.42 11.47 -21.03
C GLU A 135 -5.23 10.36 -21.73
N ASP A 136 -4.91 10.05 -22.99
CA ASP A 136 -5.57 8.95 -23.71
C ASP A 136 -5.17 7.60 -23.12
N TYR A 137 -3.91 7.44 -22.76
CA TYR A 137 -3.45 6.23 -22.05
C TYR A 137 -4.12 6.10 -20.67
N VAL A 138 -4.22 7.18 -19.90
CA VAL A 138 -4.94 7.20 -18.61
C VAL A 138 -6.39 6.79 -18.81
N SER A 139 -7.06 7.33 -19.83
CA SER A 139 -8.46 6.99 -20.15
C SER A 139 -8.62 5.52 -20.52
N ARG A 140 -7.69 4.95 -21.30
CA ARG A 140 -7.67 3.51 -21.60
C ARG A 140 -7.46 2.66 -20.37
N LEU A 141 -6.58 3.07 -19.42
CA LEU A 141 -6.39 2.35 -18.15
C LEU A 141 -7.68 2.31 -17.33
N ILE A 142 -8.37 3.45 -17.20
CA ILE A 142 -9.66 3.54 -16.50
C ILE A 142 -10.68 2.60 -17.15
N GLN A 143 -10.77 2.60 -18.49
CA GLN A 143 -11.72 1.73 -19.20
C GLN A 143 -11.38 0.25 -18.98
N ARG A 144 -10.11 -0.15 -19.08
CA ARG A 144 -9.66 -1.52 -18.79
C ARG A 144 -9.99 -1.96 -17.37
N ALA A 145 -9.82 -1.07 -16.39
CA ALA A 145 -10.18 -1.36 -14.99
C ALA A 145 -11.70 -1.56 -14.82
N LYS A 146 -12.53 -0.79 -15.54
CA LYS A 146 -13.99 -1.00 -15.59
C LYS A 146 -14.35 -2.33 -16.21
N ASP A 147 -13.79 -2.64 -17.38
CA ASP A 147 -14.04 -3.87 -18.13
C ASP A 147 -13.62 -5.12 -17.34
N ALA A 148 -12.56 -5.00 -16.53
CA ALA A 148 -12.11 -6.04 -15.61
C ALA A 148 -12.95 -6.14 -14.32
N GLY A 149 -13.96 -5.29 -14.12
CA GLY A 149 -14.85 -5.32 -12.96
C GLY A 149 -14.20 -4.84 -11.66
N CYS A 150 -13.18 -3.96 -11.72
CA CYS A 150 -12.61 -3.36 -10.51
C CYS A 150 -13.69 -2.57 -9.74
N SER A 151 -13.77 -2.76 -8.41
CA SER A 151 -14.82 -2.17 -7.58
C SER A 151 -14.52 -0.76 -7.10
N ALA A 152 -13.27 -0.32 -7.14
CA ALA A 152 -12.88 1.05 -6.82
C ALA A 152 -11.64 1.50 -7.60
N LEU A 153 -11.57 2.81 -7.85
CA LEU A 153 -10.39 3.48 -8.38
C LEU A 153 -9.64 4.16 -7.23
N VAL A 154 -8.34 3.87 -7.08
CA VAL A 154 -7.46 4.53 -6.11
C VAL A 154 -6.57 5.52 -6.85
N ILE A 155 -6.89 6.79 -6.82
CA ILE A 155 -6.09 7.85 -7.47
C ILE A 155 -4.98 8.28 -6.52
N THR A 156 -3.73 8.14 -6.96
CA THR A 156 -2.56 8.50 -6.15
C THR A 156 -2.09 9.91 -6.49
N LEU A 157 -2.13 10.80 -5.49
CA LEU A 157 -1.90 12.25 -5.66
C LEU A 157 -0.46 12.68 -5.33
N ASP A 158 0.27 11.92 -4.54
CA ASP A 158 1.59 12.25 -4.01
C ASP A 158 2.76 11.87 -4.94
N LEU A 159 2.48 11.53 -6.21
CA LEU A 159 3.50 11.08 -7.16
C LEU A 159 3.48 11.89 -8.49
N GLN A 160 3.27 13.18 -8.43
CA GLN A 160 3.45 14.08 -9.57
C GLN A 160 4.93 14.15 -10.00
N ILE A 161 5.83 14.07 -9.04
CA ILE A 161 7.27 14.08 -9.20
C ILE A 161 7.85 12.95 -8.33
N LEU A 162 8.82 12.21 -8.88
CA LEU A 162 9.47 11.11 -8.18
C LEU A 162 10.41 11.61 -7.08
N GLY A 163 10.21 11.13 -5.86
CA GLY A 163 11.16 11.28 -4.77
C GLY A 163 12.49 10.57 -5.07
N GLN A 164 13.61 11.13 -4.59
CA GLN A 164 14.94 10.56 -4.83
C GLN A 164 15.23 9.39 -3.89
N ARG A 165 15.15 8.17 -4.38
CA ARG A 165 15.45 6.94 -3.66
C ARG A 165 16.88 6.49 -3.95
N HIS A 166 17.81 6.85 -3.07
CA HIS A 166 19.24 6.61 -3.27
C HIS A 166 19.60 5.13 -3.37
N LYS A 167 18.89 4.23 -2.67
CA LYS A 167 19.12 2.78 -2.77
C LYS A 167 18.76 2.25 -4.15
N ASP A 168 17.66 2.72 -4.74
CA ASP A 168 17.24 2.31 -6.08
C ASP A 168 18.31 2.69 -7.11
N LEU A 169 18.82 3.92 -7.07
CA LEU A 169 19.88 4.39 -7.95
C LEU A 169 21.18 3.57 -7.77
N LYS A 170 21.58 3.31 -6.51
CA LYS A 170 22.81 2.53 -6.21
C LYS A 170 22.71 1.06 -6.66
N ASN A 171 21.51 0.49 -6.70
CA ASN A 171 21.27 -0.88 -7.16
C ASN A 171 20.99 -1.00 -8.65
N GLY A 172 21.02 0.12 -9.38
CA GLY A 172 20.80 0.14 -10.82
C GLY A 172 19.35 0.05 -11.27
N LEU A 173 18.39 0.25 -10.35
CA LEU A 173 16.96 0.48 -10.65
C LEU A 173 16.76 1.94 -11.11
N SER A 174 17.61 2.37 -12.03
CA SER A 174 17.45 3.63 -12.76
C SER A 174 16.64 3.39 -14.03
N ALA A 175 16.16 4.44 -14.63
CA ALA A 175 15.54 4.42 -15.95
C ALA A 175 16.54 4.96 -17.00
N PRO A 176 17.12 4.14 -17.87
CA PRO A 176 17.02 2.68 -17.96
C PRO A 176 17.83 1.93 -16.86
N PRO A 177 17.48 0.67 -16.55
CA PRO A 177 18.21 -0.12 -15.55
C PRO A 177 19.69 -0.31 -15.92
N LYS A 178 20.58 -0.14 -14.92
CA LYS A 178 22.04 -0.32 -15.08
C LYS A 178 22.52 -1.45 -14.19
N LEU A 179 22.69 -2.64 -14.75
CA LEU A 179 23.22 -3.77 -14.02
C LEU A 179 24.74 -3.64 -13.82
N THR A 180 25.16 -3.57 -12.57
CA THR A 180 26.59 -3.60 -12.20
C THR A 180 27.05 -5.05 -12.03
N PRO A 181 28.38 -5.34 -12.10
CA PRO A 181 28.90 -6.67 -11.80
C PRO A 181 28.46 -7.18 -10.42
N LYS A 182 28.35 -6.29 -9.42
CA LYS A 182 27.86 -6.63 -8.08
C LYS A 182 26.39 -7.06 -8.10
N THR A 183 25.55 -6.37 -8.87
CA THR A 183 24.13 -6.71 -9.03
C THR A 183 23.97 -8.06 -9.71
N ILE A 184 24.77 -8.32 -10.77
CA ILE A 184 24.78 -9.60 -11.49
C ILE A 184 25.22 -10.74 -10.54
N ALA A 185 26.32 -10.57 -9.79
CA ALA A 185 26.77 -11.55 -8.81
C ALA A 185 25.69 -11.85 -7.75
N ASN A 186 24.98 -10.82 -7.26
CA ASN A 186 23.88 -11.01 -6.32
C ASN A 186 22.73 -11.81 -6.95
N LEU A 187 22.33 -11.50 -8.18
CA LEU A 187 21.29 -12.24 -8.92
C LEU A 187 21.65 -13.74 -9.02
N MET A 188 22.91 -14.06 -9.32
CA MET A 188 23.39 -15.45 -9.41
C MET A 188 23.28 -16.21 -8.09
N THR A 189 23.33 -15.54 -6.94
CA THR A 189 23.15 -16.19 -5.62
C THR A 189 21.68 -16.48 -5.28
N LYS A 190 20.73 -15.94 -6.03
CA LYS A 190 19.28 -16.04 -5.79
C LYS A 190 18.62 -17.05 -6.75
N TRP A 191 19.24 -18.22 -6.88
CA TRP A 191 18.85 -19.25 -7.87
C TRP A 191 17.40 -19.71 -7.71
N ALA A 192 16.88 -19.84 -6.49
CA ALA A 192 15.49 -20.23 -6.24
C ALA A 192 14.50 -19.18 -6.80
N TRP A 193 14.77 -17.88 -6.60
CA TRP A 193 14.02 -16.78 -7.19
C TRP A 193 14.13 -16.83 -8.72
N GLY A 194 15.35 -17.07 -9.25
CA GLY A 194 15.59 -17.14 -10.69
C GLY A 194 14.81 -18.26 -11.37
N ILE A 195 14.77 -19.45 -10.79
CA ILE A 195 13.99 -20.59 -11.32
C ILE A 195 12.49 -20.25 -11.35
N GLU A 196 11.97 -19.66 -10.30
CA GLU A 196 10.56 -19.26 -10.26
C GLU A 196 10.21 -18.22 -11.31
N MET A 197 11.10 -17.24 -11.52
CA MET A 197 10.92 -16.21 -12.53
C MET A 197 10.93 -16.77 -13.97
N LEU A 198 11.52 -17.95 -14.21
CA LEU A 198 11.44 -18.62 -15.52
C LEU A 198 9.99 -19.04 -15.86
N GLY A 199 9.20 -19.39 -14.85
CA GLY A 199 7.79 -19.77 -15.01
C GLY A 199 6.79 -18.61 -14.90
N ALA A 200 7.25 -17.38 -14.68
CA ALA A 200 6.37 -16.23 -14.53
C ALA A 200 5.61 -15.90 -15.83
N LYS A 201 4.31 -15.59 -15.70
CA LYS A 201 3.44 -15.18 -16.83
C LYS A 201 3.98 -13.93 -17.53
N ARG A 202 4.48 -12.96 -16.73
CA ARG A 202 5.09 -11.71 -17.23
C ARG A 202 6.36 -11.35 -16.47
N ARG A 203 7.24 -10.57 -17.13
CA ARG A 203 8.48 -10.02 -16.56
C ARG A 203 8.66 -8.54 -16.85
N GLU A 204 7.65 -7.92 -17.44
CA GLU A 204 7.57 -6.51 -17.84
C GLU A 204 6.28 -5.90 -17.29
N PHE A 205 6.18 -4.57 -17.28
CA PHE A 205 4.97 -3.89 -16.79
C PHE A 205 3.75 -4.20 -17.67
N GLY A 206 2.89 -5.08 -17.21
CA GLY A 206 1.76 -5.62 -17.98
C GLY A 206 0.68 -4.60 -18.33
N ASN A 207 0.61 -3.50 -17.61
CA ASN A 207 -0.32 -2.42 -17.94
C ASN A 207 0.25 -1.42 -18.96
N ILE A 208 1.57 -1.41 -19.20
CA ILE A 208 2.27 -0.44 -20.03
C ILE A 208 2.70 -1.07 -21.36
N VAL A 209 3.45 -2.18 -21.29
CA VAL A 209 3.99 -2.84 -22.48
C VAL A 209 2.84 -3.40 -23.34
N GLY A 210 2.86 -3.07 -24.63
CA GLY A 210 1.80 -3.42 -25.58
C GLY A 210 0.57 -2.49 -25.54
N HIS A 211 0.57 -1.48 -24.66
CA HIS A 211 -0.51 -0.49 -24.56
C HIS A 211 -0.03 0.95 -24.90
N VAL A 212 1.27 1.11 -25.14
CA VAL A 212 1.91 2.36 -25.52
C VAL A 212 2.80 2.10 -26.74
N ASP A 213 2.49 2.68 -27.88
CA ASP A 213 3.14 2.40 -29.19
C ASP A 213 4.63 2.75 -29.24
N THR A 214 5.07 3.67 -28.38
CA THR A 214 6.48 4.14 -28.35
C THR A 214 7.41 3.24 -27.56
N ILE A 215 6.89 2.21 -26.87
CA ILE A 215 7.68 1.31 -26.04
C ILE A 215 8.01 0.04 -26.81
N THR A 216 9.27 -0.07 -27.25
CA THR A 216 9.77 -1.21 -28.03
C THR A 216 10.76 -2.09 -27.26
N ASP A 217 11.32 -1.59 -26.16
CA ASP A 217 12.29 -2.29 -25.32
C ASP A 217 12.31 -1.78 -23.87
N THR A 218 13.07 -2.43 -23.00
CA THR A 218 13.23 -2.05 -21.58
C THR A 218 13.86 -0.68 -21.36
N ARG A 219 14.62 -0.16 -22.34
CA ARG A 219 15.24 1.16 -22.25
C ARG A 219 14.20 2.24 -22.52
N SER A 220 13.42 2.10 -23.60
CA SER A 220 12.31 3.02 -23.92
C SER A 220 11.26 3.02 -22.81
N LEU A 221 10.94 1.86 -22.22
CA LEU A 221 10.06 1.72 -21.08
C LEU A 221 10.56 2.53 -19.87
N GLY A 222 11.84 2.39 -19.51
CA GLY A 222 12.42 3.11 -18.38
C GLY A 222 12.39 4.62 -18.55
N THR A 223 12.75 5.12 -19.71
CA THR A 223 12.73 6.55 -20.03
C THR A 223 11.29 7.06 -20.05
N TRP A 224 10.39 6.36 -20.72
CA TRP A 224 8.97 6.71 -20.79
C TRP A 224 8.36 6.83 -19.39
N THR A 225 8.56 5.81 -18.55
CA THR A 225 8.02 5.82 -17.19
C THR A 225 8.48 7.02 -16.36
N ALA A 226 9.77 7.40 -16.48
CA ALA A 226 10.32 8.52 -15.73
C ALA A 226 9.76 9.88 -16.19
N GLU A 227 9.40 10.00 -17.49
CA GLU A 227 8.94 11.24 -18.12
C GLU A 227 7.41 11.41 -18.09
N GLN A 228 6.66 10.34 -17.84
CA GLN A 228 5.20 10.34 -17.98
C GLN A 228 4.43 10.80 -16.75
N PHE A 229 5.01 10.84 -15.56
CA PHE A 229 4.30 11.41 -14.42
C PHE A 229 3.88 12.84 -14.73
N ASP A 230 2.60 13.16 -14.46
CA ASP A 230 2.03 14.46 -14.78
C ASP A 230 2.26 15.48 -13.65
N PRO A 231 3.19 16.44 -13.83
CA PRO A 231 3.43 17.47 -12.82
C PRO A 231 2.31 18.51 -12.75
N SER A 232 1.38 18.49 -13.69
CA SER A 232 0.26 19.44 -13.78
C SER A 232 -1.04 18.90 -13.19
N LEU A 233 -0.99 17.75 -12.49
CA LEU A 233 -2.15 17.22 -11.78
C LEU A 233 -2.63 18.24 -10.74
N ASP A 234 -3.89 18.65 -10.87
CA ASP A 234 -4.60 19.54 -9.96
C ASP A 234 -5.97 18.95 -9.60
N TRP A 235 -6.69 19.59 -8.71
CA TRP A 235 -8.01 19.13 -8.27
C TRP A 235 -9.04 19.09 -9.40
N THR A 236 -8.91 19.94 -10.43
CA THR A 236 -9.79 19.91 -11.60
C THR A 236 -9.58 18.63 -12.43
N LYS A 237 -8.33 18.20 -12.58
CA LYS A 237 -8.03 16.92 -13.23
C LYS A 237 -8.50 15.73 -12.39
N VAL A 238 -8.32 15.78 -11.07
CA VAL A 238 -8.85 14.76 -10.16
C VAL A 238 -10.35 14.60 -10.34
N GLU A 239 -11.11 15.69 -10.33
CA GLU A 239 -12.56 15.69 -10.55
C GLU A 239 -12.94 15.00 -11.86
N LYS A 240 -12.29 15.35 -12.97
CA LYS A 240 -12.53 14.70 -14.28
C LYS A 240 -12.25 13.19 -14.26
N LEU A 241 -11.20 12.74 -13.57
CA LEU A 241 -10.90 11.31 -13.45
C LEU A 241 -11.96 10.60 -12.62
N MET A 242 -12.45 11.23 -11.54
CA MET A 242 -13.56 10.70 -10.73
C MET A 242 -14.84 10.58 -11.56
N GLU A 243 -15.21 11.63 -12.31
CA GLU A 243 -16.36 11.61 -13.23
C GLU A 243 -16.21 10.52 -14.30
N GLN A 244 -15.04 10.42 -14.91
CA GLN A 244 -14.75 9.39 -15.91
C GLN A 244 -14.88 7.98 -15.31
N TRP A 245 -14.43 7.75 -14.08
CA TRP A 245 -14.61 6.47 -13.41
C TRP A 245 -16.08 6.19 -13.07
N GLY A 246 -16.77 7.12 -12.46
CA GLY A 246 -18.20 7.03 -12.16
C GLY A 246 -18.59 5.95 -11.14
N GLY A 247 -17.64 5.45 -10.37
CA GLY A 247 -17.81 4.46 -9.31
C GLY A 247 -17.13 4.90 -8.02
N LYS A 248 -16.84 3.96 -7.11
CA LYS A 248 -16.14 4.24 -5.85
C LYS A 248 -14.73 4.78 -6.08
N VAL A 249 -14.39 5.90 -5.43
CA VAL A 249 -13.08 6.54 -5.56
C VAL A 249 -12.41 6.72 -4.21
N ILE A 250 -11.14 6.36 -4.15
CA ILE A 250 -10.26 6.55 -3.00
C ILE A 250 -9.11 7.48 -3.43
N LEU A 251 -8.93 8.61 -2.74
CA LEU A 251 -7.83 9.53 -2.99
C LEU A 251 -6.68 9.26 -2.02
N LYS A 252 -5.52 8.86 -2.57
CA LYS A 252 -4.37 8.40 -1.78
C LYS A 252 -3.20 9.39 -1.84
N GLY A 253 -2.51 9.58 -0.70
CA GLY A 253 -1.33 10.45 -0.62
C GLY A 253 -1.60 11.78 0.09
N ILE A 254 -2.65 11.84 0.89
CA ILE A 254 -3.08 13.04 1.59
C ILE A 254 -2.41 13.13 2.96
N LEU A 255 -1.75 14.26 3.25
CA LEU A 255 -1.10 14.57 4.51
C LEU A 255 -1.44 15.96 5.06
N ASP A 256 -2.33 16.69 4.38
CA ASP A 256 -2.78 18.02 4.80
C ASP A 256 -4.28 18.07 4.96
N ALA A 257 -4.77 18.75 5.99
CA ALA A 257 -6.19 18.86 6.29
C ALA A 257 -6.97 19.61 5.21
N GLU A 258 -6.35 20.59 4.54
CA GLU A 258 -7.00 21.32 3.45
C GLU A 258 -7.19 20.43 2.21
N ASP A 259 -6.21 19.58 1.90
CA ASP A 259 -6.33 18.57 0.84
C ASP A 259 -7.41 17.54 1.19
N ALA A 260 -7.52 17.13 2.46
CA ALA A 260 -8.57 16.24 2.91
C ALA A 260 -9.98 16.86 2.75
N LYS A 261 -10.15 18.13 3.08
CA LYS A 261 -11.41 18.87 2.85
C LYS A 261 -11.74 18.98 1.36
N MET A 262 -10.75 19.19 0.50
CA MET A 262 -10.97 19.20 -0.94
C MET A 262 -11.42 17.84 -1.45
N ALA A 263 -10.82 16.75 -0.98
CA ALA A 263 -11.22 15.39 -1.32
C ALA A 263 -12.68 15.10 -0.92
N ALA A 264 -13.07 15.47 0.30
CA ALA A 264 -14.45 15.35 0.79
C ALA A 264 -15.42 16.20 -0.04
N LYS A 265 -15.05 17.45 -0.36
CA LYS A 265 -15.87 18.36 -1.20
C LYS A 265 -16.09 17.81 -2.61
N LEU A 266 -15.12 17.12 -3.20
CA LEU A 266 -15.25 16.47 -4.51
C LEU A 266 -16.10 15.19 -4.46
N GLY A 267 -16.47 14.71 -3.28
CA GLY A 267 -17.31 13.54 -3.11
C GLY A 267 -16.55 12.21 -3.29
N ALA A 268 -15.27 12.16 -2.96
CA ALA A 268 -14.55 10.89 -2.88
C ALA A 268 -15.15 10.00 -1.78
N ASP A 269 -15.14 8.68 -1.96
CA ASP A 269 -15.67 7.74 -0.97
C ASP A 269 -14.72 7.56 0.22
N ALA A 270 -13.42 7.66 -0.02
CA ALA A 270 -12.41 7.61 1.04
C ALA A 270 -11.15 8.38 0.67
N ILE A 271 -10.38 8.73 1.70
CA ILE A 271 -9.00 9.18 1.56
C ILE A 271 -8.05 8.20 2.25
N VAL A 272 -6.81 8.15 1.76
CA VAL A 272 -5.72 7.45 2.47
C VAL A 272 -4.71 8.47 2.93
N VAL A 273 -4.62 8.64 4.25
CA VAL A 273 -3.55 9.41 4.90
C VAL A 273 -2.25 8.65 4.69
N SER A 274 -1.36 9.21 3.87
CA SER A 274 -0.22 8.50 3.31
C SER A 274 0.91 9.44 2.93
N ASN A 275 2.14 9.06 3.25
CA ASN A 275 3.37 9.66 2.72
C ASN A 275 4.10 8.69 1.76
N HIS A 276 3.34 7.78 1.11
CA HIS A 276 3.90 6.78 0.21
C HIS A 276 4.93 5.84 0.86
N GLY A 277 4.79 5.63 2.16
CA GLY A 277 5.75 4.83 2.93
C GLY A 277 7.13 5.48 3.10
N GLY A 278 7.19 6.81 3.14
CA GLY A 278 8.42 7.59 3.24
C GLY A 278 9.25 7.59 1.95
N ARG A 279 8.60 7.40 0.79
CA ARG A 279 9.27 7.25 -0.52
C ARG A 279 9.17 8.51 -1.40
N GLN A 280 8.46 9.54 -0.93
CA GLN A 280 8.25 10.82 -1.60
C GLN A 280 8.96 11.93 -0.84
N LEU A 281 8.27 12.84 -0.17
CA LEU A 281 8.88 13.92 0.59
C LEU A 281 9.52 13.38 1.89
N ASP A 282 10.86 13.42 1.98
CA ASP A 282 11.57 13.14 3.25
C ASP A 282 11.52 14.38 4.15
N GLY A 283 11.36 14.17 5.46
CA GLY A 283 11.08 15.25 6.41
C GLY A 283 9.60 15.60 6.54
N ALA A 284 8.71 14.98 5.74
CA ALA A 284 7.27 15.01 6.02
C ALA A 284 6.96 14.20 7.29
N LEU A 285 5.91 14.58 8.01
CA LEU A 285 5.46 13.84 9.18
C LEU A 285 5.04 12.41 8.81
N SER A 286 5.13 11.50 9.78
CA SER A 286 4.52 10.18 9.63
C SER A 286 3.00 10.28 9.51
N SER A 287 2.40 9.36 8.76
CA SER A 287 0.96 9.36 8.54
C SER A 287 0.15 9.21 9.84
N ILE A 288 0.67 8.46 10.83
CA ILE A 288 -0.02 8.28 12.11
C ILE A 288 -0.03 9.58 12.94
N ARG A 289 0.98 10.45 12.82
CA ARG A 289 1.01 11.77 13.49
C ARG A 289 0.03 12.76 12.86
N VAL A 290 -0.15 12.70 11.56
CA VAL A 290 -1.06 13.58 10.84
C VAL A 290 -2.53 13.14 10.98
N LEU A 291 -2.77 11.86 11.23
CA LEU A 291 -4.12 11.29 11.28
C LEU A 291 -5.09 12.05 12.20
N PRO A 292 -4.73 12.46 13.45
CA PRO A 292 -5.66 13.19 14.31
C PRO A 292 -6.15 14.51 13.71
N GLU A 293 -5.27 15.30 13.07
CA GLU A 293 -5.63 16.57 12.44
C GLU A 293 -6.58 16.36 11.26
N ILE A 294 -6.34 15.33 10.44
CA ILE A 294 -7.22 14.99 9.33
C ILE A 294 -8.58 14.50 9.83
N MET A 295 -8.60 13.66 10.88
CA MET A 295 -9.86 13.21 11.48
C MET A 295 -10.68 14.36 12.05
N ASP A 296 -10.03 15.32 12.71
CA ASP A 296 -10.70 16.51 13.23
C ASP A 296 -11.25 17.40 12.10
N ALA A 297 -10.65 17.36 10.91
CA ALA A 297 -11.04 18.18 9.76
C ALA A 297 -12.18 17.58 8.92
N VAL A 298 -12.22 16.25 8.75
CA VAL A 298 -13.13 15.58 7.78
C VAL A 298 -13.66 14.22 8.25
N GLY A 299 -13.42 13.82 9.49
CA GLY A 299 -13.68 12.44 9.95
C GLY A 299 -15.13 11.98 9.88
N ASP A 300 -16.09 12.90 9.85
CA ASP A 300 -17.51 12.60 9.73
C ASP A 300 -18.02 12.73 8.26
N ASP A 301 -17.23 13.34 7.38
CA ASP A 301 -17.65 13.66 6.01
C ASP A 301 -17.23 12.60 4.99
N ILE A 302 -16.15 11.85 5.27
CA ILE A 302 -15.53 10.89 4.35
C ILE A 302 -14.86 9.74 5.11
N GLU A 303 -14.80 8.53 4.54
CA GLU A 303 -13.99 7.48 5.14
C GLU A 303 -12.50 7.86 5.11
N VAL A 304 -11.86 7.86 6.27
CA VAL A 304 -10.41 8.10 6.40
C VAL A 304 -9.70 6.77 6.63
N HIS A 305 -8.82 6.43 5.73
CA HIS A 305 -7.93 5.28 5.84
C HIS A 305 -6.50 5.74 6.13
N LEU A 306 -5.65 4.82 6.59
CA LEU A 306 -4.25 5.12 6.87
C LEU A 306 -3.34 4.07 6.25
N ASP A 307 -2.24 4.50 5.65
CA ASP A 307 -1.11 3.64 5.33
C ASP A 307 0.21 4.21 5.88
N SER A 308 1.32 3.62 5.48
CA SER A 308 2.67 3.99 5.91
C SER A 308 2.94 3.63 7.38
N GLY A 309 3.70 2.58 7.57
CA GLY A 309 4.19 2.18 8.89
C GLY A 309 3.56 0.91 9.48
N ILE A 310 2.37 0.52 9.11
CA ILE A 310 1.67 -0.67 9.64
C ILE A 310 2.53 -1.94 9.47
N ARG A 311 2.85 -2.61 10.60
CA ARG A 311 3.63 -3.86 10.67
C ARG A 311 3.03 -4.90 11.60
N SER A 312 2.02 -4.52 12.38
CA SER A 312 1.41 -5.38 13.40
C SER A 312 -0.09 -5.11 13.53
N GLY A 313 -0.82 -6.04 14.16
CA GLY A 313 -2.21 -5.80 14.53
C GLY A 313 -2.38 -4.70 15.59
N GLN A 314 -1.33 -4.43 16.39
CA GLN A 314 -1.32 -3.30 17.31
C GLN A 314 -1.30 -1.96 16.58
N ASP A 315 -0.55 -1.84 15.48
CA ASP A 315 -0.53 -0.64 14.66
C ASP A 315 -1.89 -0.39 14.01
N VAL A 316 -2.54 -1.47 13.52
CA VAL A 316 -3.92 -1.40 13.01
C VAL A 316 -4.85 -0.86 14.09
N LEU A 317 -4.84 -1.44 15.30
CA LEU A 317 -5.68 -0.99 16.40
C LEU A 317 -5.44 0.49 16.73
N LYS A 318 -4.19 0.94 16.80
CA LYS A 318 -3.85 2.34 17.10
C LYS A 318 -4.43 3.30 16.05
N ALA A 319 -4.33 2.95 14.76
CA ALA A 319 -4.89 3.75 13.68
C ALA A 319 -6.44 3.82 13.77
N LEU A 320 -7.09 2.68 13.99
CA LEU A 320 -8.56 2.62 14.16
C LEU A 320 -9.03 3.41 15.39
N ALA A 321 -8.32 3.27 16.51
CA ALA A 321 -8.64 3.98 17.74
C ALA A 321 -8.43 5.50 17.65
N LEU A 322 -7.60 5.97 16.71
CA LEU A 322 -7.47 7.39 16.35
C LEU A 322 -8.54 7.86 15.36
N GLY A 323 -9.40 6.95 14.87
CA GLY A 323 -10.55 7.28 14.04
C GLY A 323 -10.51 6.74 12.60
N ALA A 324 -9.39 6.18 12.15
CA ALA A 324 -9.35 5.58 10.82
C ALA A 324 -10.40 4.45 10.67
N LYS A 325 -11.04 4.34 9.51
CA LYS A 325 -12.00 3.26 9.18
C LYS A 325 -11.30 2.05 8.56
N GLY A 326 -10.12 2.24 7.99
CA GLY A 326 -9.35 1.17 7.38
C GLY A 326 -7.85 1.49 7.36
N THR A 327 -7.05 0.47 7.13
CA THR A 327 -5.60 0.58 7.03
C THR A 327 -5.10 -0.15 5.80
N TYR A 328 -3.88 0.17 5.35
CA TYR A 328 -3.23 -0.56 4.25
C TYR A 328 -1.87 -1.07 4.67
N ILE A 329 -1.57 -2.27 4.24
CA ILE A 329 -0.23 -2.85 4.38
C ILE A 329 0.43 -2.94 3.00
N GLY A 330 1.61 -2.35 2.84
CA GLY A 330 2.46 -2.49 1.66
C GLY A 330 3.60 -3.47 1.95
N ARG A 331 4.63 -2.99 2.63
CA ARG A 331 5.82 -3.80 2.94
C ARG A 331 5.49 -5.09 3.69
N ALA A 332 4.53 -5.09 4.61
CA ALA A 332 4.20 -6.27 5.40
C ALA A 332 3.75 -7.45 4.52
N PHE A 333 2.89 -7.23 3.52
CA PHE A 333 2.50 -8.31 2.62
C PHE A 333 3.60 -8.66 1.62
N ILE A 334 4.40 -7.68 1.16
CA ILE A 334 5.54 -7.93 0.26
C ILE A 334 6.60 -8.81 0.93
N TYR A 335 6.85 -8.64 2.22
CA TYR A 335 7.76 -9.55 2.93
C TYR A 335 7.23 -10.98 2.92
N GLY A 336 5.93 -11.16 3.16
CA GLY A 336 5.28 -12.45 3.03
C GLY A 336 5.40 -13.03 1.62
N LEU A 337 5.02 -12.24 0.62
CA LEU A 337 5.06 -12.63 -0.78
C LEU A 337 6.47 -13.06 -1.21
N GLY A 338 7.47 -12.23 -1.01
CA GLY A 338 8.85 -12.55 -1.40
C GLY A 338 9.46 -13.68 -0.58
N ALA A 339 8.99 -13.93 0.64
CA ALA A 339 9.41 -15.05 1.46
C ALA A 339 8.82 -16.38 0.99
N MET A 340 7.50 -16.46 0.74
CA MET A 340 6.78 -17.72 0.61
C MET A 340 5.65 -17.68 -0.46
N GLY A 341 5.64 -16.67 -1.35
CA GLY A 341 4.59 -16.51 -2.35
C GLY A 341 3.21 -16.25 -1.75
N GLN A 342 2.17 -16.84 -2.33
CA GLN A 342 0.78 -16.68 -1.87
C GLN A 342 0.62 -17.04 -0.38
N GLN A 343 1.20 -18.17 0.05
CA GLN A 343 1.15 -18.59 1.45
C GLN A 343 1.76 -17.57 2.39
N GLY A 344 2.84 -16.89 1.97
CA GLY A 344 3.47 -15.84 2.77
C GLY A 344 2.57 -14.61 2.94
N VAL A 345 1.80 -14.23 1.92
CA VAL A 345 0.80 -13.15 2.04
C VAL A 345 -0.30 -13.56 3.02
N THR A 346 -0.83 -14.78 2.89
CA THR A 346 -1.83 -15.32 3.84
C THR A 346 -1.28 -15.29 5.27
N THR A 347 -0.05 -15.78 5.48
CA THR A 347 0.59 -15.78 6.80
C THR A 347 0.76 -14.35 7.36
N ALA A 348 1.11 -13.36 6.52
CA ALA A 348 1.19 -11.96 6.96
C ALA A 348 -0.17 -11.43 7.43
N LEU A 349 -1.25 -11.76 6.71
CA LEU A 349 -2.61 -11.38 7.09
C LEU A 349 -3.07 -12.08 8.38
N GLU A 350 -2.80 -13.38 8.53
CA GLU A 350 -3.10 -14.17 9.73
C GLU A 350 -2.38 -13.62 10.98
N VAL A 351 -1.10 -13.26 10.85
CA VAL A 351 -0.31 -12.66 11.94
C VAL A 351 -0.96 -11.34 12.38
N ILE A 352 -1.23 -10.44 11.44
CA ILE A 352 -1.82 -9.13 11.74
C ILE A 352 -3.21 -9.28 12.35
N GLN A 353 -4.06 -10.17 11.82
CA GLN A 353 -5.40 -10.41 12.36
C GLN A 353 -5.35 -10.96 13.78
N LYS A 354 -4.48 -11.94 14.03
CA LYS A 354 -4.31 -12.52 15.37
C LYS A 354 -3.81 -11.50 16.39
N GLU A 355 -2.87 -10.65 15.99
CA GLU A 355 -2.37 -9.57 16.84
C GLU A 355 -3.47 -8.53 17.12
N LEU A 356 -4.25 -8.14 16.10
CA LEU A 356 -5.40 -7.23 16.25
C LEU A 356 -6.44 -7.81 17.21
N ASP A 357 -6.90 -9.04 16.98
CA ASP A 357 -7.89 -9.74 17.80
C ASP A 357 -7.43 -9.84 19.26
N THR A 358 -6.19 -10.26 19.47
CA THR A 358 -5.61 -10.39 20.81
C THR A 358 -5.48 -9.03 21.50
N THR A 359 -5.05 -8.01 20.79
CA THR A 359 -4.88 -6.66 21.37
C THR A 359 -6.22 -6.04 21.71
N MET A 360 -7.25 -6.21 20.86
CA MET A 360 -8.63 -5.80 21.17
C MET A 360 -9.11 -6.43 22.47
N ALA A 361 -8.94 -7.75 22.63
CA ALA A 361 -9.34 -8.45 23.84
C ALA A 361 -8.64 -7.91 25.09
N LEU A 362 -7.33 -7.62 25.00
CA LEU A 362 -6.55 -7.05 26.11
C LEU A 362 -6.93 -5.57 26.41
N CYS A 363 -7.50 -4.86 25.44
CA CYS A 363 -8.07 -3.53 25.61
C CYS A 363 -9.54 -3.55 26.06
N GLY A 364 -10.18 -4.74 26.13
CA GLY A 364 -11.55 -4.91 26.56
C GLY A 364 -12.59 -4.57 25.48
N GLU A 365 -12.24 -4.74 24.21
CA GLU A 365 -13.13 -4.43 23.07
C GLU A 365 -13.52 -5.70 22.31
N GLN A 366 -14.80 -5.85 22.02
CA GLN A 366 -15.34 -7.02 21.30
C GLN A 366 -15.36 -6.86 19.78
N ASN A 367 -15.30 -5.63 19.28
CA ASN A 367 -15.30 -5.37 17.83
C ASN A 367 -14.51 -4.11 17.48
N VAL A 368 -14.05 -4.03 16.22
CA VAL A 368 -13.25 -2.90 15.74
C VAL A 368 -14.03 -1.58 15.72
N ALA A 369 -15.35 -1.62 15.60
CA ALA A 369 -16.19 -0.42 15.60
C ALA A 369 -16.28 0.24 16.99
N ALA A 370 -15.98 -0.49 18.05
CA ALA A 370 -15.94 0.03 19.42
C ALA A 370 -14.62 0.71 19.77
N LEU A 371 -13.58 0.54 18.93
CA LEU A 371 -12.28 1.17 19.15
C LEU A 371 -12.36 2.69 19.10
N GLY A 372 -11.66 3.36 20.00
CA GLY A 372 -11.63 4.81 20.06
C GLY A 372 -10.47 5.33 20.93
N ARG A 373 -10.35 6.65 21.04
CA ARG A 373 -9.29 7.31 21.83
C ARG A 373 -9.23 6.84 23.29
N HIS A 374 -10.33 6.32 23.82
CA HIS A 374 -10.38 5.77 25.19
C HIS A 374 -9.52 4.50 25.37
N ASN A 375 -9.17 3.80 24.28
CA ASN A 375 -8.26 2.65 24.29
C ASN A 375 -6.78 3.05 24.28
N LEU A 376 -6.49 4.35 24.12
CA LEU A 376 -5.14 4.86 23.94
C LEU A 376 -4.70 5.78 25.08
N LEU A 377 -3.39 5.83 25.28
CA LEU A 377 -2.68 6.91 26.00
C LEU A 377 -1.75 7.55 24.96
N VAL A 378 -2.10 8.75 24.56
CA VAL A 378 -1.41 9.50 23.51
C VAL A 378 -0.75 10.71 24.15
N PRO A 379 0.54 11.03 23.86
CA PRO A 379 1.17 12.26 24.33
C PRO A 379 0.39 13.52 23.92
N GLU A 380 0.37 14.55 24.76
CA GLU A 380 -0.37 15.79 24.49
C GLU A 380 0.10 16.50 23.20
N ASP A 381 1.38 16.35 22.86
CA ASP A 381 2.02 16.91 21.67
C ASP A 381 1.96 15.96 20.45
N PHE A 382 1.34 14.79 20.58
CA PHE A 382 1.16 13.86 19.46
C PHE A 382 0.19 14.43 18.45
N GLY A 383 0.60 14.54 17.21
CA GLY A 383 -0.17 15.23 16.17
C GLY A 383 -0.10 16.75 16.29
N GLY A 384 0.95 17.25 16.94
CA GLY A 384 1.14 18.61 17.40
C GLY A 384 0.68 19.68 16.43
N ARG A 385 0.08 20.74 16.98
CA ARG A 385 -0.19 21.97 16.24
C ARG A 385 1.15 22.62 15.89
N TRP A 386 1.68 22.21 14.73
CA TRP A 386 2.83 22.90 14.14
C TRP A 386 2.42 24.35 13.88
N GLN A 387 3.24 25.29 14.35
CA GLN A 387 2.97 26.70 14.05
C GLN A 387 2.95 26.88 12.54
N LYS A 388 1.81 27.28 12.01
CA LYS A 388 1.65 27.69 10.62
C LYS A 388 2.32 29.03 10.38
#